data_1631585edc88b4e704d6e17883357132
#
_entry.id   1631585edc88b4e704d6e17883357132
#
_cell.length_a   1.000
_cell.length_b   1.000
_cell.length_c   1.000
_cell.angle_alpha   90.00
_cell.angle_beta   90.00
_cell.angle_gamma   90.00
#
_symmetry.space_group_name_H-M   'P 1'
#
loop_
_entity.id
_entity.type
_entity.pdbx_description
1 polymer ?
#
loop_
_entity_poly.entity_id
_entity_poly.type
_entity_poly.pdbx_seq_one_letter_code
_entity_poly.pdbx_strand_id
1 'polypeptide(L)'
;VKGQQTLKAAEVLVYDRLGSEELLSLVPEDCERIYVGKEAGHHIKKQSEINRILVEKALEGKRVVRLKGGDPFVFGRGGEEIQALTEAGIPYEVIPGVTSAIGALEAAGIPVTHRNIARDFHVFTGHISHEGGEGLSGDYSLYAKLPGTLIFLMGLSNLEEIVKRLIDGGKDGETPAAVVTDGTPVSYTHLTLPTT
;
A
#
# COMPACT_ATOMS: atom_id res chain seq x y z
N VAL A 1 18.46 2.28 4.32
CA VAL A 1 19.58 1.77 5.13
C VAL A 1 19.06 0.86 6.24
N LYS A 2 18.18 1.32 7.16
CA LYS A 2 17.71 0.52 8.31
C LYS A 2 16.93 -0.73 7.87
N GLY A 3 15.96 -0.59 6.95
CA GLY A 3 15.20 -1.75 6.42
C GLY A 3 16.09 -2.83 5.82
N GLN A 4 17.13 -2.44 5.08
CA GLN A 4 18.10 -3.38 4.53
C GLN A 4 18.90 -4.12 5.62
N GLN A 5 19.30 -3.40 6.67
CA GLN A 5 20.01 -4.02 7.81
C GLN A 5 19.11 -5.02 8.54
N THR A 6 17.83 -4.68 8.72
CA THR A 6 16.84 -5.54 9.34
C THR A 6 16.62 -6.82 8.54
N LEU A 7 16.50 -6.72 7.21
CA LEU A 7 16.38 -7.89 6.32
C LEU A 7 17.58 -8.83 6.42
N LYS A 8 18.80 -8.28 6.45
CA LYS A 8 20.05 -9.06 6.60
C LYS A 8 20.16 -9.79 7.94
N ALA A 9 19.41 -9.36 8.95
CA ALA A 9 19.43 -9.96 10.27
C ALA A 9 18.20 -10.86 10.54
N ALA A 10 17.31 -11.03 9.56
CA ALA A 10 16.08 -11.80 9.73
C ALA A 10 16.38 -13.30 9.91
N GLU A 11 15.71 -13.94 10.87
CA GLU A 11 15.67 -15.39 11.05
C GLU A 11 14.36 -15.96 10.50
N VAL A 12 13.30 -15.14 10.47
CA VAL A 12 12.03 -15.44 9.82
C VAL A 12 11.60 -14.22 9.02
N LEU A 13 11.30 -14.42 7.74
CA LEU A 13 10.75 -13.40 6.85
C LEU A 13 9.30 -13.74 6.50
N VAL A 14 8.36 -12.89 6.88
CA VAL A 14 6.96 -12.97 6.46
C VAL A 14 6.72 -11.91 5.39
N TYR A 15 6.35 -12.31 4.18
CA TYR A 15 6.29 -11.39 3.04
C TYR A 15 5.14 -11.71 2.09
N ASP A 16 4.78 -10.75 1.25
CA ASP A 16 3.77 -10.88 0.20
C ASP A 16 4.34 -10.50 -1.17
N ARG A 17 3.51 -10.55 -2.20
CA ARG A 17 3.90 -10.29 -3.59
C ARG A 17 4.48 -8.88 -3.83
N LEU A 18 4.19 -7.91 -2.96
CA LEU A 18 4.67 -6.54 -3.09
C LEU A 18 6.12 -6.36 -2.63
N GLY A 19 6.70 -7.37 -1.96
CA GLY A 19 8.14 -7.42 -1.68
C GLY A 19 8.91 -7.72 -2.98
N SER A 20 9.86 -6.86 -3.36
CA SER A 20 10.66 -7.08 -4.56
C SER A 20 11.62 -8.27 -4.40
N GLU A 21 11.88 -9.01 -5.48
CA GLU A 21 12.87 -10.11 -5.50
C GLU A 21 14.26 -9.63 -5.08
N GLU A 22 14.62 -8.39 -5.43
CA GLU A 22 15.88 -7.77 -5.02
C GLU A 22 16.01 -7.68 -3.49
N LEU A 23 14.93 -7.35 -2.79
CA LEU A 23 14.93 -7.31 -1.33
C LEU A 23 15.00 -8.71 -0.71
N LEU A 24 14.41 -9.71 -1.36
CA LEU A 24 14.49 -11.10 -0.92
C LEU A 24 15.92 -11.67 -1.03
N SER A 25 16.73 -11.16 -1.95
CA SER A 25 18.14 -11.55 -2.08
C SER A 25 19.02 -11.07 -0.93
N LEU A 26 18.56 -10.10 -0.15
CA LEU A 26 19.29 -9.58 1.02
C LEU A 26 19.11 -10.42 2.28
N VAL A 27 18.14 -11.32 2.27
CA VAL A 27 17.77 -12.16 3.43
C VAL A 27 18.73 -13.36 3.50
N PRO A 28 19.22 -13.75 4.69
CA PRO A 28 20.09 -14.92 4.86
C PRO A 28 19.52 -16.20 4.22
N GLU A 29 20.39 -17.08 3.74
CA GLU A 29 19.98 -18.35 3.10
C GLU A 29 19.23 -19.29 4.07
N ASP A 30 19.62 -19.26 5.34
CA ASP A 30 19.02 -20.04 6.42
C ASP A 30 17.76 -19.40 7.05
N CYS A 31 17.37 -18.22 6.59
CA CYS A 31 16.16 -17.56 7.04
C CYS A 31 14.89 -18.30 6.58
N GLU A 32 14.02 -18.62 7.51
CA GLU A 32 12.68 -19.18 7.21
C GLU A 32 11.85 -18.15 6.44
N ARG A 33 11.37 -18.49 5.24
CA ARG A 33 10.59 -17.59 4.38
C ARG A 33 9.13 -18.04 4.33
N ILE A 34 8.23 -17.19 4.83
CA ILE A 34 6.79 -17.46 4.90
C ILE A 34 6.07 -16.50 3.96
N TYR A 35 5.58 -17.01 2.84
CA TYR A 35 4.77 -16.24 1.91
C TYR A 35 3.32 -16.16 2.40
N VAL A 36 2.77 -14.95 2.45
CA VAL A 36 1.40 -14.66 2.93
C VAL A 36 0.55 -13.92 1.90
N GLY A 37 1.06 -13.73 0.69
CA GLY A 37 0.35 -13.07 -0.41
C GLY A 37 -0.70 -13.96 -1.07
N LYS A 38 -1.34 -13.39 -2.09
CA LYS A 38 -2.30 -14.12 -2.95
C LYS A 38 -1.53 -15.01 -3.93
N GLU A 39 -1.77 -16.31 -3.89
CA GLU A 39 -1.34 -17.24 -4.93
C GLU A 39 -2.54 -17.77 -5.69
N ALA A 40 -2.35 -17.96 -7.01
CA ALA A 40 -3.38 -18.58 -7.85
C ALA A 40 -3.66 -20.01 -7.36
N GLY A 41 -4.90 -20.30 -6.98
CA GLY A 41 -5.32 -21.64 -6.52
C GLY A 41 -5.16 -21.92 -5.02
N HIS A 42 -4.60 -21.00 -4.23
CA HIS A 42 -4.52 -21.15 -2.77
C HIS A 42 -5.44 -20.16 -2.04
N HIS A 43 -5.96 -20.57 -0.88
CA HIS A 43 -6.75 -19.68 -0.04
C HIS A 43 -5.91 -18.47 0.39
N ILE A 44 -6.47 -17.28 0.18
CA ILE A 44 -5.86 -16.04 0.68
C ILE A 44 -5.78 -16.13 2.20
N LYS A 45 -4.57 -16.03 2.77
CA LYS A 45 -4.42 -15.93 4.22
C LYS A 45 -5.16 -14.71 4.73
N LYS A 46 -6.07 -14.95 5.69
CA LYS A 46 -6.78 -13.84 6.36
C LYS A 46 -5.78 -13.05 7.20
N GLN A 47 -6.07 -11.77 7.45
CA GLN A 47 -5.20 -10.94 8.29
C GLN A 47 -4.98 -11.55 9.68
N SER A 48 -6.00 -12.16 10.26
CA SER A 48 -5.89 -12.86 11.53
C SER A 48 -4.88 -14.01 11.51
N GLU A 49 -4.75 -14.70 10.38
CA GLU A 49 -3.76 -15.77 10.21
C GLU A 49 -2.33 -15.20 10.09
N ILE A 50 -2.17 -14.08 9.37
CA ILE A 50 -0.89 -13.39 9.28
C ILE A 50 -0.45 -12.90 10.67
N ASN A 51 -1.37 -12.27 11.41
CA ASN A 51 -1.12 -11.82 12.77
C ASN A 51 -0.68 -12.99 13.68
N ARG A 52 -1.38 -14.15 13.59
CA ARG A 52 -1.02 -15.34 14.33
C ARG A 52 0.38 -15.84 14.00
N ILE A 53 0.76 -15.90 12.73
CA ILE A 53 2.10 -16.32 12.29
C ILE A 53 3.18 -15.40 12.88
N LEU A 54 2.96 -14.08 12.84
CA LEU A 54 3.92 -13.12 13.41
C LEU A 54 4.11 -13.33 14.90
N VAL A 55 3.03 -13.51 15.64
CA VAL A 55 3.06 -13.75 17.09
C VAL A 55 3.74 -15.09 17.41
N GLU A 56 3.35 -16.18 16.75
CA GLU A 56 3.92 -17.52 16.99
C GLU A 56 5.43 -17.54 16.77
N LYS A 57 5.89 -17.00 15.64
CA LYS A 57 7.32 -16.96 15.30
C LYS A 57 8.13 -16.08 16.25
N ALA A 58 7.57 -14.98 16.71
CA ALA A 58 8.22 -14.13 17.70
C ALA A 58 8.31 -14.80 19.09
N LEU A 59 7.27 -15.55 19.51
CA LEU A 59 7.28 -16.32 20.75
C LEU A 59 8.28 -17.49 20.73
N GLU A 60 8.66 -18.00 19.56
CA GLU A 60 9.78 -18.93 19.39
C GLU A 60 11.15 -18.28 19.66
N GLY A 61 11.19 -16.97 19.99
CA GLY A 61 12.42 -16.20 20.21
C GLY A 61 13.14 -15.77 18.92
N LYS A 62 12.49 -15.89 17.76
CA LYS A 62 13.06 -15.54 16.47
C LYS A 62 12.98 -14.05 16.16
N ARG A 63 13.97 -13.54 15.42
CA ARG A 63 13.90 -12.21 14.80
C ARG A 63 13.03 -12.28 13.55
N VAL A 64 11.76 -11.91 13.74
CA VAL A 64 10.76 -11.92 12.67
C VAL A 64 10.77 -10.59 11.94
N VAL A 65 10.87 -10.62 10.63
CA VAL A 65 10.74 -9.44 9.76
C VAL A 65 9.49 -9.60 8.91
N ARG A 66 8.55 -8.65 9.02
CA ARG A 66 7.41 -8.52 8.11
C ARG A 66 7.78 -7.54 7.01
N LEU A 67 8.04 -8.05 5.80
CA LEU A 67 8.31 -7.22 4.63
C LEU A 67 7.00 -6.87 3.93
N LYS A 68 6.80 -5.58 3.69
CA LYS A 68 5.61 -5.01 3.06
C LYS A 68 6.01 -4.10 1.90
N GLY A 69 5.17 -4.01 0.88
CA GLY A 69 5.35 -3.01 -0.17
C GLY A 69 4.90 -1.62 0.33
N GLY A 70 5.62 -0.58 -0.05
CA GLY A 70 5.33 0.78 0.34
C GLY A 70 5.59 1.07 1.82
N ASP A 71 4.70 1.80 2.46
CA ASP A 71 4.75 2.11 3.89
C ASP A 71 3.80 1.19 4.68
N PRO A 72 4.22 0.63 5.82
CA PRO A 72 3.42 -0.32 6.59
C PRO A 72 2.07 0.24 7.09
N PHE A 73 1.98 1.56 7.30
CA PHE A 73 0.80 2.20 7.86
C PHE A 73 -0.11 2.84 6.81
N VAL A 74 0.35 2.99 5.57
CA VAL A 74 -0.48 3.54 4.50
C VAL A 74 -1.16 2.41 3.73
N PHE A 75 -2.40 2.10 4.09
CA PHE A 75 -3.22 1.00 3.55
C PHE A 75 -2.54 -0.38 3.60
N GLY A 76 -1.52 -0.53 4.46
CA GLY A 76 -0.74 -1.75 4.61
C GLY A 76 -1.19 -2.65 5.77
N ARG A 77 -2.23 -2.29 6.51
CA ARG A 77 -2.74 -3.03 7.68
C ARG A 77 -1.71 -3.26 8.80
N GLY A 78 -0.62 -2.50 8.80
CA GLY A 78 0.43 -2.60 9.81
C GLY A 78 -0.07 -2.32 11.24
N GLY A 79 -1.09 -1.48 11.39
CA GLY A 79 -1.73 -1.23 12.69
C GLY A 79 -2.35 -2.48 13.30
N GLU A 80 -3.01 -3.32 12.49
CA GLU A 80 -3.61 -4.59 12.95
C GLU A 80 -2.53 -5.62 13.35
N GLU A 81 -1.42 -5.65 12.61
CA GLU A 81 -0.26 -6.52 12.93
C GLU A 81 0.38 -6.10 14.26
N ILE A 82 0.57 -4.79 14.49
CA ILE A 82 1.13 -4.24 15.74
C ILE A 82 0.20 -4.49 16.92
N GLN A 83 -1.10 -4.33 16.73
CA GLN A 83 -2.07 -4.60 17.79
C GLN A 83 -1.93 -6.04 18.30
N ALA A 84 -1.86 -7.02 17.42
CA ALA A 84 -1.69 -8.42 17.80
C ALA A 84 -0.36 -8.68 18.53
N LEU A 85 0.74 -8.04 18.10
CA LEU A 85 2.04 -8.14 18.79
C LEU A 85 2.00 -7.51 20.18
N THR A 86 1.35 -6.35 20.31
CA THR A 86 1.19 -5.63 21.59
C THR A 86 0.37 -6.45 22.57
N GLU A 87 -0.74 -7.02 22.14
CA GLU A 87 -1.60 -7.90 22.96
C GLU A 87 -0.84 -9.15 23.46
N ALA A 88 0.11 -9.65 22.65
CA ALA A 88 0.98 -10.76 23.01
C ALA A 88 2.22 -10.35 23.84
N GLY A 89 2.40 -9.07 24.14
CA GLY A 89 3.56 -8.56 24.89
C GLY A 89 4.88 -8.62 24.11
N ILE A 90 4.84 -8.69 22.78
CA ILE A 90 6.01 -8.82 21.92
C ILE A 90 6.53 -7.42 21.55
N PRO A 91 7.81 -7.11 21.81
CA PRO A 91 8.41 -5.86 21.36
C PRO A 91 8.53 -5.84 19.83
N TYR A 92 8.26 -4.70 19.23
CA TYR A 92 8.35 -4.51 17.79
C TYR A 92 8.94 -3.15 17.44
N GLU A 93 9.38 -3.03 16.21
CA GLU A 93 9.81 -1.79 15.61
C GLU A 93 9.18 -1.64 14.22
N VAL A 94 8.70 -0.44 13.89
CA VAL A 94 8.21 -0.10 12.55
C VAL A 94 9.26 0.71 11.82
N ILE A 95 9.61 0.25 10.63
CA ILE A 95 10.53 0.95 9.74
C ILE A 95 9.70 1.59 8.64
N PRO A 96 9.69 2.93 8.54
CA PRO A 96 8.97 3.63 7.49
C PRO A 96 9.44 3.23 6.10
N GLY A 97 8.52 3.17 5.17
CA GLY A 97 8.78 2.97 3.76
C GLY A 97 8.25 4.13 2.92
N VAL A 98 8.52 4.10 1.62
CA VAL A 98 7.97 5.09 0.68
C VAL A 98 6.63 4.58 0.17
N THR A 99 5.55 5.23 0.58
CA THR A 99 4.21 4.91 0.07
C THR A 99 4.11 5.18 -1.43
N SER A 100 3.38 4.34 -2.16
CA SER A 100 3.09 4.54 -3.58
C SER A 100 2.34 5.84 -3.86
N ALA A 101 1.62 6.38 -2.88
CA ALA A 101 0.99 7.71 -2.99
C ALA A 101 2.00 8.83 -3.29
N ILE A 102 3.26 8.63 -2.95
CA ILE A 102 4.35 9.56 -3.25
C ILE A 102 5.29 8.94 -4.27
N GLY A 103 5.84 7.76 -3.97
CA GLY A 103 6.89 7.16 -4.80
C GLY A 103 6.47 6.83 -6.22
N ALA A 104 5.23 6.37 -6.46
CA ALA A 104 4.75 6.11 -7.80
C ALA A 104 4.56 7.41 -8.62
N LEU A 105 4.10 8.49 -7.98
CA LEU A 105 3.93 9.78 -8.65
C LEU A 105 5.28 10.42 -8.96
N GLU A 106 6.25 10.36 -8.04
CA GLU A 106 7.61 10.84 -8.29
C GLU A 106 8.26 10.07 -9.46
N ALA A 107 8.11 8.75 -9.49
CA ALA A 107 8.60 7.92 -10.59
C ALA A 107 7.95 8.29 -11.93
N ALA A 108 6.70 8.75 -11.92
CA ALA A 108 5.97 9.24 -13.08
C ALA A 108 6.29 10.72 -13.43
N GLY A 109 7.14 11.39 -12.67
CA GLY A 109 7.44 12.83 -12.85
C GLY A 109 6.28 13.75 -12.45
N ILE A 110 5.34 13.26 -11.65
CA ILE A 110 4.16 14.00 -11.19
C ILE A 110 4.41 14.51 -9.77
N PRO A 111 4.60 15.82 -9.55
CA PRO A 111 4.74 16.36 -8.21
C PRO A 111 3.42 16.27 -7.45
N VAL A 112 3.45 15.69 -6.25
CA VAL A 112 2.26 15.56 -5.38
C VAL A 112 1.73 16.92 -4.95
N THR A 113 2.64 17.87 -4.72
CA THR A 113 2.31 19.27 -4.39
C THR A 113 3.07 20.24 -5.29
N HIS A 114 2.47 21.39 -5.58
CA HIS A 114 3.12 22.47 -6.30
C HIS A 114 2.66 23.83 -5.74
N ARG A 115 3.60 24.72 -5.43
CA ARG A 115 3.37 25.99 -4.70
C ARG A 115 2.16 26.79 -5.17
N ASN A 116 1.93 26.90 -6.47
CA ASN A 116 0.88 27.73 -7.06
C ASN A 116 -0.32 26.94 -7.60
N ILE A 117 -0.29 25.59 -7.53
CA ILE A 117 -1.32 24.72 -8.11
C ILE A 117 -1.98 23.87 -7.03
N ALA A 118 -1.19 23.10 -6.29
CA ALA A 118 -1.68 22.17 -5.28
C ALA A 118 -0.84 22.28 -4.00
N ARG A 119 -1.40 22.89 -2.96
CA ARG A 119 -0.69 23.13 -1.69
C ARG A 119 -0.88 21.99 -0.70
N ASP A 120 -1.80 21.12 -0.99
CA ASP A 120 -2.19 19.95 -0.20
C ASP A 120 -2.44 18.76 -1.11
N PHE A 121 -2.51 17.59 -0.51
CA PHE A 121 -2.89 16.35 -1.20
C PHE A 121 -3.65 15.44 -0.24
N HIS A 122 -4.53 14.63 -0.82
CA HIS A 122 -5.42 13.74 -0.09
C HIS A 122 -5.28 12.34 -0.64
N VAL A 123 -5.15 11.34 0.25
CA VAL A 123 -4.94 9.95 -0.16
C VAL A 123 -6.13 9.11 0.29
N PHE A 124 -6.73 8.41 -0.66
CA PHE A 124 -7.89 7.56 -0.46
C PHE A 124 -7.62 6.14 -0.93
N THR A 125 -8.36 5.19 -0.40
CA THR A 125 -8.44 3.86 -1.00
C THR A 125 -9.55 3.83 -2.04
N GLY A 126 -9.24 3.37 -3.25
CA GLY A 126 -10.24 3.08 -4.29
C GLY A 126 -10.71 1.62 -4.25
N HIS A 127 -10.33 0.88 -3.21
CA HIS A 127 -10.76 -0.51 -3.04
C HIS A 127 -12.16 -0.58 -2.45
N ILE A 128 -13.00 -1.47 -3.00
CA ILE A 128 -14.33 -1.78 -2.44
C ILE A 128 -14.12 -2.80 -1.32
N SER A 129 -14.50 -2.43 -0.09
CA SER A 129 -14.53 -3.38 1.02
C SER A 129 -15.78 -4.24 0.91
N HIS A 130 -15.62 -5.55 0.81
CA HIS A 130 -16.73 -6.51 0.87
C HIS A 130 -17.15 -6.85 2.32
N GLU A 131 -16.41 -6.39 3.31
CA GLU A 131 -16.75 -6.57 4.73
C GLU A 131 -17.62 -5.40 5.21
N GLY A 132 -18.92 -5.46 4.93
CA GLY A 132 -19.92 -4.58 5.52
C GLY A 132 -20.52 -3.47 4.67
N GLY A 133 -20.28 -3.42 3.36
CA GLY A 133 -20.92 -2.42 2.48
C GLY A 133 -20.73 -2.69 1.00
N GLU A 134 -21.79 -2.55 0.21
CA GLU A 134 -21.69 -2.57 -1.24
C GLU A 134 -21.15 -1.23 -1.74
N GLY A 135 -20.01 -1.26 -2.44
CA GLY A 135 -19.46 -0.14 -3.18
C GLY A 135 -18.27 0.57 -2.53
N LEU A 136 -17.82 1.63 -3.18
CA LEU A 136 -16.74 2.50 -2.72
C LEU A 136 -17.14 3.21 -1.43
N SER A 137 -16.31 3.13 -0.40
CA SER A 137 -16.50 3.84 0.86
C SER A 137 -16.13 5.32 0.72
N GLY A 138 -16.80 6.18 1.46
CA GLY A 138 -16.50 7.59 1.57
C GLY A 138 -17.51 8.51 0.85
N ASP A 139 -17.45 9.77 1.22
CA ASP A 139 -18.31 10.82 0.66
C ASP A 139 -17.61 11.49 -0.54
N TYR A 140 -17.90 11.03 -1.72
CA TYR A 140 -17.31 11.56 -2.96
C TYR A 140 -17.77 12.99 -3.27
N SER A 141 -18.92 13.42 -2.75
CA SER A 141 -19.36 14.81 -2.87
C SER A 141 -18.49 15.76 -2.06
N LEU A 142 -17.95 15.27 -0.95
CA LEU A 142 -16.96 15.97 -0.16
C LEU A 142 -15.58 15.92 -0.83
N TYR A 143 -15.15 14.74 -1.31
CA TYR A 143 -13.87 14.58 -1.97
C TYR A 143 -13.73 15.46 -3.21
N ALA A 144 -14.81 15.57 -4.01
CA ALA A 144 -14.83 16.42 -5.20
C ALA A 144 -14.54 17.89 -4.91
N LYS A 145 -14.88 18.37 -3.70
CA LYS A 145 -14.68 19.76 -3.27
C LYS A 145 -13.34 20.02 -2.60
N LEU A 146 -12.56 18.97 -2.31
CA LEU A 146 -11.25 19.15 -1.71
C LEU A 146 -10.31 19.82 -2.70
N PRO A 147 -9.51 20.80 -2.22
CA PRO A 147 -8.45 21.39 -3.02
C PRO A 147 -7.27 20.42 -3.17
N GLY A 148 -6.28 20.81 -3.99
CA GLY A 148 -5.05 20.07 -4.12
C GLY A 148 -5.16 18.77 -4.92
N THR A 149 -4.25 17.85 -4.68
CA THR A 149 -4.14 16.60 -5.44
C THR A 149 -4.92 15.49 -4.76
N LEU A 150 -5.83 14.84 -5.49
CA LEU A 150 -6.54 13.65 -5.00
C LEU A 150 -5.82 12.40 -5.50
N ILE A 151 -5.47 11.49 -4.60
CA ILE A 151 -4.73 10.26 -4.89
C ILE A 151 -5.57 9.07 -4.46
N PHE A 152 -5.92 8.21 -5.40
CA PHE A 152 -6.68 6.99 -5.13
C PHE A 152 -5.77 5.78 -5.31
N LEU A 153 -5.38 5.13 -4.22
CA LEU A 153 -4.62 3.88 -4.26
C LEU A 153 -5.56 2.69 -4.45
N MET A 154 -5.09 1.66 -5.16
CA MET A 154 -5.88 0.44 -5.45
C MET A 154 -7.20 0.71 -6.19
N GLY A 155 -7.26 1.82 -6.95
CA GLY A 155 -8.49 2.28 -7.59
C GLY A 155 -8.69 1.82 -9.02
N LEU A 156 -7.73 1.12 -9.65
CA LEU A 156 -7.77 0.83 -11.08
C LEU A 156 -9.02 0.03 -11.49
N SER A 157 -9.40 -0.99 -10.73
CA SER A 157 -10.60 -1.79 -10.99
C SER A 157 -11.91 -1.02 -10.81
N ASN A 158 -11.89 0.12 -10.15
CA ASN A 158 -13.05 0.94 -9.84
C ASN A 158 -12.93 2.34 -10.45
N LEU A 159 -12.03 2.53 -11.41
CA LEU A 159 -11.69 3.84 -11.96
C LEU A 159 -12.91 4.58 -12.52
N GLU A 160 -13.74 3.92 -13.30
CA GLU A 160 -14.95 4.50 -13.89
C GLU A 160 -15.91 5.00 -12.82
N GLU A 161 -16.13 4.20 -11.77
CA GLU A 161 -17.02 4.56 -10.67
C GLU A 161 -16.45 5.72 -9.83
N ILE A 162 -15.14 5.72 -9.57
CA ILE A 162 -14.44 6.83 -8.89
C ILE A 162 -14.63 8.12 -9.66
N VAL A 163 -14.35 8.11 -10.96
CA VAL A 163 -14.47 9.29 -11.83
C VAL A 163 -15.92 9.77 -11.86
N LYS A 164 -16.88 8.86 -12.09
CA LYS A 164 -18.30 9.19 -12.09
C LYS A 164 -18.72 9.88 -10.80
N ARG A 165 -18.40 9.32 -9.64
CA ARG A 165 -18.77 9.88 -8.34
C ARG A 165 -18.14 11.24 -8.05
N LEU A 166 -16.90 11.46 -8.50
CA LEU A 166 -16.25 12.76 -8.37
C LEU A 166 -16.93 13.81 -9.23
N ILE A 167 -17.29 13.50 -10.49
CA ILE A 167 -18.03 14.40 -11.38
C ILE A 167 -19.42 14.68 -10.82
N ASP A 168 -20.17 13.64 -10.42
CA ASP A 168 -21.48 13.78 -9.79
C ASP A 168 -21.40 14.61 -8.49
N GLY A 169 -20.28 14.56 -7.78
CA GLY A 169 -19.99 15.35 -6.60
C GLY A 169 -19.57 16.80 -6.88
N GLY A 170 -19.42 17.17 -8.15
CA GLY A 170 -19.12 18.53 -8.60
C GLY A 170 -17.65 18.79 -8.95
N LYS A 171 -16.81 17.74 -9.15
CA LYS A 171 -15.48 17.92 -9.72
C LYS A 171 -15.59 18.29 -11.19
N ASP A 172 -14.78 19.25 -11.62
CA ASP A 172 -14.72 19.64 -13.03
C ASP A 172 -14.23 18.44 -13.87
N GLY A 173 -14.99 18.09 -14.92
CA GLY A 173 -14.65 17.02 -15.85
C GLY A 173 -13.34 17.23 -16.61
N GLU A 174 -12.91 18.49 -16.75
CA GLU A 174 -11.64 18.87 -17.37
C GLU A 174 -10.46 18.81 -16.38
N THR A 175 -10.67 18.37 -15.14
CA THR A 175 -9.57 18.22 -14.16
C THR A 175 -8.52 17.26 -14.68
N PRO A 176 -7.25 17.65 -14.83
CA PRO A 176 -6.19 16.74 -15.27
C PRO A 176 -6.08 15.54 -14.35
N ALA A 177 -6.02 14.35 -14.95
CA ALA A 177 -5.91 13.08 -14.22
C ALA A 177 -4.81 12.20 -14.83
N ALA A 178 -4.21 11.35 -14.00
CA ALA A 178 -3.23 10.37 -14.43
C ALA A 178 -3.48 9.03 -13.75
N VAL A 179 -3.25 7.94 -14.46
CA VAL A 179 -3.22 6.59 -13.93
C VAL A 179 -1.79 6.10 -13.98
N VAL A 180 -1.26 5.71 -12.82
CA VAL A 180 0.09 5.16 -12.71
C VAL A 180 -0.01 3.72 -12.27
N THR A 181 0.42 2.80 -13.13
CA THR A 181 0.54 1.38 -12.83
C THR A 181 2.02 1.01 -12.75
N ASP A 182 2.35 0.06 -11.89
CA ASP A 182 3.72 -0.46 -11.74
C ASP A 182 4.78 0.65 -11.55
N GLY A 183 4.46 1.63 -10.70
CA GLY A 183 5.28 2.81 -10.44
C GLY A 183 6.63 2.53 -9.74
N THR A 184 7.35 1.51 -10.19
CA THR A 184 8.70 1.18 -9.73
C THR A 184 9.73 1.43 -10.84
N PRO A 185 11.04 1.59 -10.52
CA PRO A 185 12.05 1.94 -11.50
C PRO A 185 12.23 0.97 -12.68
N VAL A 186 11.62 -0.20 -12.65
CA VAL A 186 11.86 -1.27 -13.62
C VAL A 186 10.80 -1.34 -14.72
N SER A 187 9.61 -0.75 -14.54
CA SER A 187 8.59 -0.72 -15.61
C SER A 187 7.70 0.52 -15.49
N TYR A 188 7.94 1.50 -16.34
CA TYR A 188 7.06 2.67 -16.48
C TYR A 188 6.02 2.41 -17.56
N THR A 189 4.76 2.36 -17.18
CA THR A 189 3.67 2.53 -18.13
C THR A 189 2.91 3.79 -17.74
N HIS A 190 3.17 4.89 -18.44
CA HIS A 190 2.39 6.11 -18.29
C HIS A 190 1.14 5.99 -19.15
N LEU A 191 -0.02 6.07 -18.54
CA LEU A 191 -1.27 6.36 -19.21
C LEU A 191 -1.71 7.75 -18.79
N THR A 192 -1.38 8.74 -19.60
CA THR A 192 -2.13 9.99 -19.59
C THR A 192 -3.43 9.73 -20.33
N LEU A 193 -4.57 9.90 -19.66
CA LEU A 193 -5.85 9.94 -20.33
C LEU A 193 -5.86 11.21 -21.19
N PRO A 194 -6.07 11.12 -22.51
CA PRO A 194 -6.24 12.31 -23.31
C PRO A 194 -7.48 13.04 -22.80
N THR A 195 -7.31 14.33 -22.50
CA THR A 195 -8.43 15.24 -22.40
C THR A 195 -9.05 15.34 -23.77
N THR A 196 -10.22 14.78 -23.94
CA THR A 196 -11.05 14.97 -25.16
C THR A 196 -11.83 16.25 -25.06
#